data_7a862512295efcbc12f83a07bb79b5e5
#
_entry.id   7a862512295efcbc12f83a07bb79b5e5
#
_cell.length_a   1.000
_cell.length_b   1.000
_cell.length_c   1.000
_cell.angle_alpha   90.00
_cell.angle_beta   90.00
_cell.angle_gamma   90.00
#
_symmetry.space_group_name_H-M   'P 1'
#
loop_
_entity.id
_entity.type
_entity.pdbx_description
1 polymer ?
#
loop_
_entity_poly.entity_id
_entity_poly.type
_entity_poly.pdbx_seq_one_letter_code
_entity_poly.pdbx_strand_id
1 'polypeptide(L)'
;MPYPCGAGIGMLAADPSGAFYPCHRLCGVGDSMGDPSRGIALDARARFLDGARRRRESACDACWAKNFCAGGCYHDAYLRQGDLFAPSTHYCRWIKELFLLGLRTYVRIQNETPTFLEVVLGERGIA
;
A
#
# COMPACT_ATOMS: atom_id res chain seq x y z
N MET A 1 -4.13 6.60 6.75
CA MET A 1 -2.93 5.76 6.95
C MET A 1 -1.75 6.33 6.16
N PRO A 2 -0.53 6.40 6.70
CA PRO A 2 0.63 6.92 5.96
C PRO A 2 1.22 5.92 4.96
N TYR A 3 0.91 4.63 5.08
CA TYR A 3 1.47 3.54 4.27
C TYR A 3 0.37 2.74 3.58
N PRO A 4 0.59 2.27 2.32
CA PRO A 4 -0.41 1.53 1.55
C PRO A 4 -0.63 0.09 2.06
N CYS A 5 0.33 -0.46 2.77
CA CYS A 5 0.30 -1.84 3.26
C CYS A 5 1.28 -2.02 4.44
N GLY A 6 1.37 -3.25 4.95
CA GLY A 6 2.26 -3.60 6.08
C GLY A 6 3.74 -3.80 5.73
N ALA A 7 4.18 -3.55 4.48
CA ALA A 7 5.57 -3.74 4.09
C ALA A 7 6.55 -2.96 4.98
N GLY A 8 7.51 -3.65 5.58
CA GLY A 8 8.49 -3.08 6.51
C GLY A 8 7.92 -2.62 7.86
N ILE A 9 6.62 -2.75 8.11
CA ILE A 9 5.94 -2.39 9.37
C ILE A 9 5.55 -3.64 10.14
N GLY A 10 4.54 -4.34 9.67
CA GLY A 10 4.02 -5.58 10.23
C GLY A 10 4.24 -6.78 9.32
N MET A 11 4.95 -6.61 8.21
CA MET A 11 5.28 -7.65 7.25
C MET A 11 6.77 -7.60 6.92
N LEU A 12 7.40 -8.77 6.95
CA LEU A 12 8.73 -9.06 6.41
C LEU A 12 8.66 -10.35 5.62
N ALA A 13 9.57 -10.52 4.68
CA ALA A 13 9.78 -11.78 3.98
C ALA A 13 11.27 -12.12 4.03
N ALA A 14 11.60 -13.40 4.06
CA ALA A 14 12.96 -13.90 3.90
C ALA A 14 13.10 -14.56 2.53
N ASP A 15 14.23 -14.33 1.87
CA ASP A 15 14.60 -15.07 0.68
C ASP A 15 15.28 -16.41 1.05
N PRO A 16 15.59 -17.29 0.08
CA PRO A 16 16.28 -18.56 0.36
C PRO A 16 17.66 -18.43 1.00
N SER A 17 18.32 -17.26 0.89
CA SER A 17 19.60 -16.99 1.57
C SER A 17 19.42 -16.56 3.03
N GLY A 18 18.18 -16.29 3.46
CA GLY A 18 17.83 -15.78 4.78
C GLY A 18 17.81 -14.26 4.88
N ALA A 19 18.07 -13.52 3.79
CA ALA A 19 18.00 -12.06 3.82
C ALA A 19 16.56 -11.58 3.97
N PHE A 20 16.34 -10.61 4.86
CA PHE A 20 15.01 -10.04 5.11
C PHE A 20 14.69 -8.88 4.16
N TYR A 21 13.44 -8.81 3.72
CA TYR A 21 12.92 -7.78 2.84
C TYR A 21 11.59 -7.24 3.37
N PRO A 22 11.16 -6.03 2.95
CA PRO A 22 9.92 -5.40 3.42
C PRO A 22 8.67 -6.24 3.19
N CYS A 23 8.62 -7.00 2.09
CA CYS A 23 7.54 -7.95 1.76
C CYS A 23 8.03 -8.99 0.74
N HIS A 24 7.24 -10.05 0.54
CA HIS A 24 7.57 -11.15 -0.37
C HIS A 24 7.82 -10.73 -1.83
N ARG A 25 7.15 -9.67 -2.30
CA ARG A 25 7.34 -9.16 -3.67
C ARG A 25 8.64 -8.36 -3.85
N LEU A 26 9.27 -7.96 -2.76
CA LEU A 26 10.51 -7.20 -2.75
C LEU A 26 11.73 -8.06 -2.41
N CYS A 27 11.59 -9.38 -2.32
CA CYS A 27 12.76 -10.27 -2.18
C CYS A 27 13.71 -10.06 -3.36
N GLY A 28 14.99 -9.75 -3.05
CA GLY A 28 15.99 -9.42 -4.06
C GLY A 28 15.89 -8.03 -4.68
N VAL A 29 14.97 -7.18 -4.19
CA VAL A 29 14.79 -5.81 -4.68
C VAL A 29 15.17 -4.82 -3.58
N GLY A 30 16.14 -3.95 -3.86
CA GLY A 30 16.65 -2.98 -2.90
C GLY A 30 17.49 -3.59 -1.79
N ASP A 31 17.70 -2.83 -0.71
CA ASP A 31 18.52 -3.25 0.41
C ASP A 31 17.82 -4.29 1.28
N SER A 32 18.58 -5.27 1.73
CA SER A 32 18.13 -6.21 2.78
C SER A 32 17.85 -5.46 4.07
N MET A 33 16.81 -5.87 4.79
CA MET A 33 16.45 -5.39 6.12
C MET A 33 17.03 -6.23 7.26
N GLY A 34 18.07 -6.99 7.01
CA GLY A 34 18.73 -7.85 8.00
C GLY A 34 18.69 -9.33 7.63
N ASP A 35 18.96 -10.19 8.61
CA ASP A 35 19.01 -11.64 8.48
C ASP A 35 18.74 -12.33 9.84
N PRO A 36 18.53 -13.67 9.88
CA PRO A 36 18.23 -14.38 11.13
C PRO A 36 19.31 -14.29 12.21
N SER A 37 20.58 -14.03 11.83
CA SER A 37 21.70 -13.99 12.78
C SER A 37 21.83 -12.62 13.46
N ARG A 38 21.50 -11.54 12.74
CA ARG A 38 21.63 -10.16 13.22
C ARG A 38 20.28 -9.52 13.57
N GLY A 39 19.19 -10.16 13.15
CA GLY A 39 17.86 -9.60 13.29
C GLY A 39 17.55 -8.51 12.26
N ILE A 40 16.60 -7.64 12.58
CA ILE A 40 16.16 -6.55 11.69
C ILE A 40 17.16 -5.40 11.76
N ALA A 41 17.70 -4.99 10.61
CA ALA A 41 18.52 -3.80 10.44
C ALA A 41 17.62 -2.55 10.53
N LEU A 42 17.57 -1.93 11.72
CA LEU A 42 16.66 -0.82 12.02
C LEU A 42 16.89 0.41 11.13
N ASP A 43 18.12 0.67 10.73
CA ASP A 43 18.51 1.75 9.83
C ASP A 43 17.98 1.50 8.40
N ALA A 44 18.10 0.30 7.87
CA ALA A 44 17.56 -0.08 6.56
C ALA A 44 16.02 0.01 6.56
N ARG A 45 15.40 -0.47 7.63
CA ARG A 45 13.96 -0.33 7.84
C ARG A 45 13.53 1.14 7.90
N ALA A 46 14.25 1.98 8.65
CA ALA A 46 13.97 3.39 8.78
C ALA A 46 14.09 4.11 7.42
N ARG A 47 15.14 3.84 6.63
CA ARG A 47 15.28 4.38 5.25
C ARG A 47 14.11 4.03 4.36
N PHE A 48 13.65 2.78 4.38
CA PHE A 48 12.50 2.34 3.60
C PHE A 48 11.22 3.09 4.01
N LEU A 49 10.93 3.16 5.30
CA LEU A 49 9.73 3.84 5.82
C LEU A 49 9.76 5.35 5.56
N ASP A 50 10.93 5.96 5.65
CA ASP A 50 11.11 7.38 5.34
C ASP A 50 10.93 7.68 3.84
N GLY A 51 11.45 6.81 2.95
CA GLY A 51 11.19 6.89 1.52
C GLY A 51 9.69 6.80 1.19
N ALA A 52 8.99 5.89 1.86
CA ALA A 52 7.54 5.73 1.72
C ALA A 52 6.76 6.97 2.19
N ARG A 53 7.19 7.61 3.29
CA ARG A 53 6.62 8.85 3.81
C ARG A 53 6.84 10.00 2.83
N ARG A 54 8.08 10.24 2.39
CA ARG A 54 8.42 11.30 1.43
C ARG A 54 7.66 11.18 0.12
N ARG A 55 7.49 9.96 -0.41
CA ARG A 55 6.65 9.70 -1.58
C ARG A 55 5.26 10.29 -1.42
N ARG A 56 4.64 10.05 -0.26
CA ARG A 56 3.28 10.52 0.01
C ARG A 56 3.21 12.03 0.17
N GLU A 57 4.18 12.63 0.83
CA GLU A 57 4.24 14.07 1.09
C GLU A 57 4.49 14.87 -0.19
N SER A 58 5.28 14.35 -1.13
CA SER A 58 5.62 15.07 -2.36
C SER A 58 4.66 14.78 -3.52
N ALA A 59 4.52 13.50 -3.89
CA ALA A 59 3.82 13.11 -5.12
C ALA A 59 2.31 12.93 -4.93
N CYS A 60 1.83 12.67 -3.70
CA CYS A 60 0.44 12.39 -3.44
C CYS A 60 -0.28 13.52 -2.69
N ASP A 61 0.40 14.61 -2.32
CA ASP A 61 -0.19 15.61 -1.41
C ASP A 61 -1.45 16.25 -1.98
N ALA A 62 -1.46 16.64 -3.24
CA ALA A 62 -2.62 17.22 -3.92
C ALA A 62 -3.63 16.17 -4.44
N CYS A 63 -3.41 14.87 -4.20
CA CYS A 63 -4.26 13.81 -4.74
C CYS A 63 -5.48 13.58 -3.84
N TRP A 64 -6.68 13.72 -4.40
CA TRP A 64 -7.93 13.44 -3.67
C TRP A 64 -8.03 11.99 -3.14
N ALA A 65 -7.43 11.03 -3.86
CA ALA A 65 -7.46 9.61 -3.50
C ALA A 65 -6.37 9.21 -2.47
N LYS A 66 -5.54 10.14 -1.98
CA LYS A 66 -4.37 9.83 -1.12
C LYS A 66 -4.73 9.06 0.16
N ASN A 67 -5.90 9.32 0.74
CA ASN A 67 -6.32 8.67 1.98
C ASN A 67 -6.85 7.24 1.77
N PHE A 68 -7.29 6.92 0.56
CA PHE A 68 -7.74 5.58 0.17
C PHE A 68 -6.57 4.74 -0.39
N CYS A 69 -5.76 5.34 -1.28
CA CYS A 69 -4.69 4.66 -1.99
C CYS A 69 -3.40 4.53 -1.16
N ALA A 70 -3.10 5.52 -0.31
CA ALA A 70 -1.86 5.63 0.47
C ALA A 70 -0.54 5.48 -0.34
N GLY A 71 -0.58 5.75 -1.65
CA GLY A 71 0.60 5.73 -2.54
C GLY A 71 0.76 4.49 -3.41
N GLY A 72 -0.01 3.41 -3.18
CA GLY A 72 0.04 2.19 -3.99
C GLY A 72 1.20 1.25 -3.68
N CYS A 73 1.29 0.15 -4.42
CA CYS A 73 2.25 -0.92 -4.19
C CYS A 73 3.68 -0.48 -4.54
N TYR A 74 4.64 -0.73 -3.65
CA TYR A 74 6.07 -0.42 -3.87
C TYR A 74 6.66 -1.26 -5.00
N HIS A 75 6.30 -2.53 -5.09
CA HIS A 75 6.78 -3.41 -6.15
C HIS A 75 6.23 -3.01 -7.53
N ASP A 76 4.96 -2.60 -7.63
CA ASP A 76 4.42 -2.09 -8.90
C ASP A 76 5.13 -0.80 -9.32
N ALA A 77 5.43 0.07 -8.37
CA ALA A 77 6.23 1.26 -8.61
C ALA A 77 7.62 0.91 -9.17
N TYR A 78 8.31 -0.02 -8.52
CA TYR A 78 9.63 -0.49 -8.96
C TYR A 78 9.59 -1.08 -10.37
N LEU A 79 8.67 -1.98 -10.66
CA LEU A 79 8.55 -2.60 -11.99
C LEU A 79 8.31 -1.59 -13.11
N ARG A 80 7.60 -0.51 -12.83
CA ARG A 80 7.20 0.47 -13.84
C ARG A 80 8.11 1.68 -13.93
N GLN A 81 8.76 2.05 -12.83
CA GLN A 81 9.53 3.29 -12.72
C GLN A 81 11.00 3.04 -12.35
N GLY A 82 11.39 1.80 -12.00
CA GLY A 82 12.72 1.51 -11.48
C GLY A 82 12.97 2.01 -10.06
N ASP A 83 11.97 2.60 -9.41
CA ASP A 83 12.06 3.18 -8.08
C ASP A 83 10.86 2.75 -7.23
N LEU A 84 11.13 2.23 -6.03
CA LEU A 84 10.13 1.78 -5.05
C LEU A 84 9.18 2.91 -4.64
N PHE A 85 9.68 4.14 -4.65
CA PHE A 85 8.98 5.31 -4.13
C PHE A 85 8.45 6.26 -5.22
N ALA A 86 8.73 6.00 -6.49
CA ALA A 86 8.12 6.75 -7.59
C ALA A 86 6.68 6.29 -7.85
N PRO A 87 5.67 7.17 -7.82
CA PRO A 87 4.30 6.77 -8.12
C PRO A 87 4.14 6.32 -9.57
N SER A 88 3.55 5.16 -9.78
CA SER A 88 3.16 4.70 -11.11
C SER A 88 1.93 5.49 -11.58
N THR A 89 2.08 6.28 -12.65
CA THR A 89 0.97 7.06 -13.24
C THR A 89 -0.17 6.15 -13.73
N HIS A 90 0.16 4.97 -14.27
CA HIS A 90 -0.81 3.97 -14.66
C HIS A 90 -1.62 3.46 -13.46
N TYR A 91 -0.94 3.09 -12.36
CA TYR A 91 -1.62 2.67 -11.14
C TYR A 91 -2.46 3.80 -10.55
N CYS A 92 -1.95 5.03 -10.54
CA CYS A 92 -2.67 6.20 -10.05
C CYS A 92 -3.97 6.44 -10.81
N ARG A 93 -3.95 6.29 -12.14
CA ARG A 93 -5.16 6.40 -12.97
C ARG A 93 -6.16 5.29 -12.65
N TRP A 94 -5.71 4.05 -12.70
CA TRP A 94 -6.55 2.88 -12.43
C TRP A 94 -7.23 2.94 -11.06
N ILE A 95 -6.49 3.25 -9.99
CA ILE A 95 -7.04 3.27 -8.64
C ILE A 95 -8.06 4.40 -8.42
N LYS A 96 -7.83 5.55 -9.05
CA LYS A 96 -8.80 6.66 -9.02
C LYS A 96 -10.11 6.29 -9.71
N GLU A 97 -10.03 5.64 -10.88
CA GLU A 97 -11.21 5.16 -11.60
C GLU A 97 -11.97 4.10 -10.78
N LEU A 98 -11.23 3.18 -10.13
CA LEU A 98 -11.83 2.18 -9.25
C LEU A 98 -12.55 2.81 -8.05
N PHE A 99 -11.97 3.80 -7.40
CA PHE A 99 -12.63 4.50 -6.28
C PHE A 99 -13.85 5.29 -6.75
N LEU A 100 -13.79 5.94 -7.90
CA LEU A 100 -14.96 6.64 -8.46
C LEU A 100 -16.09 5.66 -8.77
N LEU A 101 -15.78 4.50 -9.34
CA LEU A 101 -16.76 3.44 -9.57
C LEU A 101 -17.37 2.97 -8.24
N GLY A 102 -16.53 2.71 -7.23
CA GLY A 102 -16.99 2.31 -5.90
C GLY A 102 -17.91 3.34 -5.25
N LEU A 103 -17.55 4.62 -5.30
CA LEU A 103 -18.39 5.70 -4.76
C LEU A 103 -19.72 5.82 -5.49
N ARG A 104 -19.73 5.75 -6.82
CA ARG A 104 -20.96 5.77 -7.61
C ARG A 104 -21.88 4.58 -7.28
N THR A 105 -21.27 3.40 -7.17
CA THR A 105 -22.00 2.17 -6.79
C THR A 105 -22.57 2.28 -5.38
N TYR A 106 -21.79 2.81 -4.43
CA TYR A 106 -22.26 3.06 -3.07
C TYR A 106 -23.49 3.98 -3.04
N VAL A 107 -23.42 5.12 -3.73
CA VAL A 107 -24.54 6.07 -3.80
C VAL A 107 -25.77 5.42 -4.44
N ARG A 108 -25.58 4.61 -5.50
CA ARG A 108 -26.67 3.89 -6.15
C ARG A 108 -27.32 2.89 -5.21
N ILE A 109 -26.54 2.11 -4.49
CA ILE A 109 -27.05 1.14 -3.49
C ILE A 109 -27.84 1.87 -2.40
N GLN A 110 -27.33 3.00 -1.88
CA GLN A 110 -28.04 3.79 -0.86
C GLN A 110 -29.40 4.29 -1.33
N ASN A 111 -29.51 4.66 -2.60
CA ASN A 111 -30.76 5.16 -3.15
C ASN A 111 -31.75 4.05 -3.51
N GLU A 112 -31.28 2.92 -4.05
CA GLU A 112 -32.13 1.83 -4.55
C GLU A 112 -32.47 0.79 -3.46
N THR A 113 -31.55 0.55 -2.52
CA THR A 113 -31.68 -0.46 -1.47
C THR A 113 -31.02 0.03 -0.16
N PRO A 114 -31.60 1.00 0.54
CA PRO A 114 -30.94 1.65 1.69
C PRO A 114 -30.49 0.72 2.80
N THR A 115 -31.23 -0.37 3.05
CA THR A 115 -30.93 -1.36 4.09
C THR A 115 -29.83 -2.36 3.71
N PHE A 116 -29.41 -2.39 2.45
CA PHE A 116 -28.43 -3.39 1.97
C PHE A 116 -27.12 -3.35 2.75
N LEU A 117 -26.57 -2.15 2.97
CA LEU A 117 -25.32 -2.00 3.70
C LEU A 117 -25.44 -2.33 5.18
N GLU A 118 -26.56 -2.00 5.80
CA GLU A 118 -26.86 -2.36 7.19
C GLU A 118 -26.87 -3.88 7.37
N VAL A 119 -27.56 -4.60 6.50
CA VAL A 119 -27.61 -6.05 6.50
C VAL A 119 -26.20 -6.63 6.29
N VAL A 120 -25.50 -6.23 5.23
CA VAL A 120 -24.18 -6.79 4.87
C VAL A 120 -23.11 -6.48 5.93
N LEU A 121 -23.12 -5.27 6.51
CA LEU A 121 -22.16 -4.88 7.54
C LEU A 121 -22.52 -5.51 8.89
N GLY A 122 -23.80 -5.56 9.24
CA GLY A 122 -24.28 -6.21 10.46
C GLY A 122 -23.96 -7.72 10.49
N GLU A 123 -24.17 -8.43 9.39
CA GLU A 123 -23.80 -9.84 9.26
C GLU A 123 -22.29 -10.10 9.42
N ARG A 124 -21.46 -9.11 9.08
CA ARG A 124 -19.99 -9.19 9.25
C ARG A 124 -19.48 -8.73 10.60
N GLY A 125 -20.36 -8.29 11.51
CA GLY A 125 -19.97 -7.74 12.81
C GLY A 125 -19.14 -6.44 12.71
N ILE A 126 -19.33 -5.66 11.64
CA ILE A 126 -18.63 -4.40 11.35
C ILE A 126 -19.62 -3.24 11.61
N ALA A 127 -20.31 -3.30 12.73
CA ALA A 127 -21.17 -2.19 13.19
C ALA A 127 -20.47 -1.39 14.27
#